data_225cd456ee20a61228ff580ed7f3b56b
#
_entry.id   225cd456ee20a61228ff580ed7f3b56b
#
_cell.length_a   1.000
_cell.length_b   1.000
_cell.length_c   1.000
_cell.angle_alpha   90.00
_cell.angle_beta   90.00
_cell.angle_gamma   90.00
#
_symmetry.space_group_name_H-M   'P 1'
#
loop_
_entity.id
_entity.type
_entity.pdbx_description
1 polymer ?
#
loop_
_entity_poly.entity_id
_entity_poly.type
_entity_poly.pdbx_seq_one_letter_code
_entity_poly.pdbx_strand_id
1 'polypeptide(L)'
;MKSRLKYIVLFSVISLALYSCSSNTEESAEAEQNYIEVGKSIFKSEKMRLVNLNQTTFSDWVNCTGIVDVPPQNRALITAYYGGYIRQSKLLVGDAVSKGDLLVTIDHPEYLNIQKNYLKAKASLNSLKADYERQAELHRDSISSTKNYLMAKSAYENILAEMRNLEEQLKLLNINTSTLNQNNISAQISIYAPIDGVVSMVNISKGTYVQPTNPIMEIIDSDHM
;
A
#
# COMPACT_ATOMS: atom_id res chain seq x y z
N MET A 1 92.09 -60.99 -0.36
CA MET A 1 92.22 -59.71 0.43
C MET A 1 92.34 -58.41 -0.43
N LYS A 2 92.41 -58.47 -1.72
CA LYS A 2 92.62 -57.21 -2.60
C LYS A 2 91.29 -56.58 -3.08
N SER A 3 90.11 -57.21 -2.92
CA SER A 3 88.87 -56.67 -3.46
C SER A 3 88.14 -55.81 -2.39
N ARG A 4 88.26 -56.11 -1.10
CA ARG A 4 87.60 -55.29 -0.04
C ARG A 4 88.26 -53.89 0.18
N LEU A 5 89.56 -53.80 -0.14
CA LEU A 5 90.25 -52.56 -0.02
C LEU A 5 89.81 -51.51 -1.07
N LYS A 6 89.43 -51.99 -2.30
CA LYS A 6 88.90 -51.10 -3.35
C LYS A 6 87.55 -50.45 -3.00
N TYR A 7 86.68 -51.21 -2.28
CA TYR A 7 85.40 -50.67 -1.90
C TYR A 7 85.48 -49.66 -0.74
N ILE A 8 86.49 -49.86 0.17
CA ILE A 8 86.69 -48.92 1.30
C ILE A 8 87.26 -47.58 0.75
N VAL A 9 88.15 -47.65 -0.22
CA VAL A 9 88.73 -46.41 -0.89
C VAL A 9 87.64 -45.71 -1.74
N LEU A 10 86.74 -46.49 -2.42
CA LEU A 10 85.64 -45.94 -3.19
C LEU A 10 84.60 -45.27 -2.27
N PHE A 11 84.29 -45.87 -1.12
CA PHE A 11 83.34 -45.33 -0.15
C PHE A 11 83.90 -44.04 0.54
N SER A 12 85.25 -43.99 0.79
CA SER A 12 85.91 -42.79 1.32
C SER A 12 85.90 -41.60 0.35
N VAL A 13 86.03 -41.85 -0.96
CA VAL A 13 85.99 -40.80 -1.98
C VAL A 13 84.56 -40.29 -2.18
N ILE A 14 83.59 -41.12 -2.11
CA ILE A 14 82.15 -40.71 -2.18
C ILE A 14 81.71 -39.93 -0.93
N SER A 15 82.25 -40.27 0.23
CA SER A 15 81.98 -39.55 1.47
C SER A 15 82.61 -38.12 1.48
N LEU A 16 83.76 -37.95 0.85
CA LEU A 16 84.37 -36.62 0.75
C LEU A 16 83.72 -35.72 -0.25
N ALA A 17 83.01 -36.28 -1.26
CA ALA A 17 82.25 -35.49 -2.26
C ALA A 17 80.97 -34.92 -1.72
N LEU A 18 80.47 -35.43 -0.61
CA LEU A 18 79.24 -34.96 0.01
C LEU A 18 79.43 -33.80 1.01
N TYR A 19 80.68 -33.49 1.34
CA TYR A 19 80.99 -32.39 2.28
C TYR A 19 81.33 -31.06 1.60
N SER A 20 81.21 -30.96 0.26
CA SER A 20 81.58 -29.75 -0.45
C SER A 20 80.44 -28.90 -0.98
N CYS A 21 79.32 -28.88 -0.25
CA CYS A 21 78.23 -27.98 -0.57
C CYS A 21 77.55 -27.45 0.71
N SER A 22 78.26 -26.59 1.41
CA SER A 22 77.67 -25.71 2.36
C SER A 22 78.43 -24.39 2.34
N SER A 23 78.28 -23.65 1.27
CA SER A 23 78.53 -22.20 1.27
C SER A 23 77.17 -21.56 1.56
N ASN A 24 76.94 -21.25 2.84
CA ASN A 24 75.94 -20.26 3.19
C ASN A 24 76.37 -18.95 2.56
N THR A 25 75.88 -18.66 1.40
CA THR A 25 75.72 -17.29 0.94
C THR A 25 74.46 -16.80 1.64
N GLU A 26 74.62 -16.06 2.73
CA GLU A 26 73.62 -15.11 3.16
C GLU A 26 73.50 -14.08 2.05
N GLU A 27 72.62 -14.37 1.10
CA GLU A 27 72.09 -13.39 0.19
C GLU A 27 71.23 -12.47 1.07
N SER A 28 71.89 -11.41 1.56
CA SER A 28 71.14 -10.26 2.06
C SER A 28 70.21 -9.85 0.92
N ALA A 29 68.93 -10.17 1.03
CA ALA A 29 67.88 -9.58 0.23
C ALA A 29 67.96 -8.04 0.52
N GLU A 30 68.83 -7.35 -0.20
CA GLU A 30 68.63 -5.93 -0.43
C GLU A 30 67.24 -5.85 -1.08
N ALA A 31 66.26 -5.42 -0.32
CA ALA A 31 65.02 -4.98 -0.86
C ALA A 31 65.38 -3.95 -1.96
N GLU A 32 65.21 -4.38 -3.21
CA GLU A 32 65.26 -3.44 -4.35
C GLU A 32 64.24 -2.34 -4.03
N GLN A 33 64.74 -1.26 -3.48
CA GLN A 33 63.93 -0.07 -3.33
C GLN A 33 63.72 0.44 -4.74
N ASN A 34 62.54 0.12 -5.28
CA ASN A 34 62.07 0.69 -6.53
C ASN A 34 61.90 2.20 -6.35
N TYR A 35 63.00 2.89 -6.43
CA TYR A 35 63.00 4.34 -6.50
C TYR A 35 63.28 4.80 -7.93
N ILE A 36 62.60 5.85 -8.32
CA ILE A 36 62.78 6.48 -9.61
C ILE A 36 63.62 7.71 -9.41
N GLU A 37 64.85 7.71 -9.97
CA GLU A 37 65.72 8.89 -9.98
C GLU A 37 65.22 9.90 -11.03
N VAL A 38 64.74 11.04 -10.55
CA VAL A 38 64.31 12.15 -11.41
C VAL A 38 65.42 13.24 -11.44
N GLY A 39 65.98 13.43 -12.59
CA GLY A 39 66.99 14.49 -12.78
C GLY A 39 66.45 15.90 -12.49
N LYS A 40 67.23 16.79 -11.89
CA LYS A 40 66.84 18.16 -11.54
C LYS A 40 66.24 18.95 -12.72
N SER A 41 66.69 18.66 -13.94
CA SER A 41 66.21 19.29 -15.16
C SER A 41 64.74 18.85 -15.46
N ILE A 42 64.46 17.55 -15.34
CA ILE A 42 63.13 16.98 -15.56
C ILE A 42 62.19 17.47 -14.48
N PHE A 43 62.59 17.48 -13.21
CA PHE A 43 61.79 17.97 -12.11
C PHE A 43 61.32 19.42 -12.32
N LYS A 44 62.19 20.29 -12.87
CA LYS A 44 61.86 21.68 -13.18
C LYS A 44 60.99 21.84 -14.43
N SER A 45 61.28 21.09 -15.50
CA SER A 45 60.51 21.17 -16.76
C SER A 45 59.08 20.70 -16.62
N GLU A 46 58.86 19.66 -15.84
CA GLU A 46 57.52 19.09 -15.60
C GLU A 46 56.77 19.75 -14.42
N LYS A 47 57.30 20.84 -13.86
CA LYS A 47 56.70 21.58 -12.72
C LYS A 47 56.35 20.69 -11.53
N MET A 48 57.12 19.66 -11.27
CA MET A 48 56.90 18.75 -10.14
C MET A 48 57.05 19.48 -8.80
N ARG A 49 56.25 19.08 -7.83
CA ARG A 49 56.30 19.61 -6.46
C ARG A 49 56.50 18.47 -5.48
N LEU A 50 57.34 18.69 -4.50
CA LEU A 50 57.42 17.82 -3.33
C LEU A 50 56.32 18.21 -2.35
N VAL A 51 55.47 17.25 -1.99
CA VAL A 51 54.41 17.44 -1.03
C VAL A 51 54.50 16.36 0.05
N ASN A 52 54.14 16.72 1.25
CA ASN A 52 54.00 15.74 2.31
C ASN A 52 52.65 15.03 2.14
N LEU A 53 52.66 13.71 2.29
CA LEU A 53 51.44 12.94 2.32
C LEU A 53 50.70 13.17 3.64
N ASN A 54 49.55 13.76 3.56
CA ASN A 54 48.67 13.92 4.71
C ASN A 54 47.56 12.86 4.64
N GLN A 55 47.32 12.23 5.78
CA GLN A 55 46.16 11.32 5.90
C GLN A 55 44.90 12.15 5.86
N THR A 56 44.00 11.83 4.92
CA THR A 56 42.69 12.45 4.81
C THR A 56 41.61 11.38 4.72
N THR A 57 40.46 11.71 5.23
CA THR A 57 39.29 10.83 5.09
C THR A 57 38.65 11.04 3.73
N PHE A 58 38.45 9.96 2.99
CA PHE A 58 37.64 9.96 1.78
C PHE A 58 36.21 9.56 2.17
N SER A 59 35.27 10.38 1.74
CA SER A 59 33.83 10.01 1.83
C SER A 59 33.36 9.61 0.44
N ASP A 60 32.97 8.38 0.29
CA ASP A 60 32.26 7.93 -0.91
C ASP A 60 30.81 8.36 -0.84
N TRP A 61 30.34 8.99 -1.90
CA TRP A 61 28.95 9.37 -2.05
C TRP A 61 28.20 8.21 -2.69
N VAL A 62 27.32 7.58 -1.93
CA VAL A 62 26.40 6.58 -2.45
C VAL A 62 25.13 7.29 -2.90
N ASN A 63 24.91 7.37 -4.21
CA ASN A 63 23.66 7.90 -4.76
C ASN A 63 22.60 6.81 -4.70
N CYS A 64 21.56 7.04 -3.90
CA CYS A 64 20.41 6.16 -3.81
C CYS A 64 19.18 6.88 -4.37
N THR A 65 18.40 6.16 -5.15
CA THR A 65 17.05 6.57 -5.55
C THR A 65 16.03 5.74 -4.80
N GLY A 66 14.96 6.36 -4.34
CA GLY A 66 13.89 5.70 -3.61
C GLY A 66 12.56 6.39 -3.89
N ILE A 67 11.49 5.72 -3.53
CA ILE A 67 10.12 6.25 -3.57
C ILE A 67 9.65 6.32 -2.12
N VAL A 68 9.07 7.46 -1.75
CA VAL A 68 8.35 7.59 -0.49
C VAL A 68 6.95 7.02 -0.72
N ASP A 69 6.59 5.99 0.02
CA ASP A 69 5.28 5.36 -0.06
C ASP A 69 4.58 5.41 1.30
N VAL A 70 3.25 5.45 1.27
CA VAL A 70 2.41 5.53 2.47
C VAL A 70 1.93 4.13 2.83
N PRO A 71 2.04 3.69 4.10
CA PRO A 71 1.50 2.43 4.54
C PRO A 71 0.00 2.28 4.19
N PRO A 72 -0.49 1.07 3.86
CA PRO A 72 -1.88 0.86 3.45
C PRO A 72 -2.93 1.35 4.44
N GLN A 73 -2.63 1.36 5.75
CA GLN A 73 -3.54 1.86 6.78
C GLN A 73 -3.73 3.38 6.74
N ASN A 74 -2.79 4.11 6.14
CA ASN A 74 -2.78 5.57 6.06
C ASN A 74 -3.23 6.07 4.67
N ARG A 75 -3.84 5.18 3.85
CA ARG A 75 -4.43 5.54 2.56
C ARG A 75 -5.88 5.09 2.47
N ALA A 76 -6.71 5.88 1.83
CA ALA A 76 -8.09 5.56 1.54
C ALA A 76 -8.35 5.62 0.03
N LEU A 77 -8.74 4.48 -0.54
CA LEU A 77 -9.23 4.41 -1.91
C LEU A 77 -10.74 4.70 -1.91
N ILE A 78 -11.14 5.75 -2.60
CA ILE A 78 -12.52 6.17 -2.71
C ILE A 78 -13.14 5.50 -3.92
N THR A 79 -14.19 4.71 -3.69
CA THR A 79 -14.97 4.02 -4.72
C THR A 79 -16.46 4.35 -4.56
N ALA A 80 -17.27 4.06 -5.57
CA ALA A 80 -18.72 4.17 -5.48
C ALA A 80 -19.35 2.81 -5.20
N TYR A 81 -20.38 2.74 -4.36
CA TYR A 81 -21.15 1.50 -4.14
C TYR A 81 -21.92 1.06 -5.39
N TYR A 82 -22.51 2.01 -6.09
CA TYR A 82 -23.13 1.83 -7.40
C TYR A 82 -22.40 2.70 -8.40
N GLY A 83 -22.25 2.21 -9.62
CA GLY A 83 -21.70 3.02 -10.70
C GLY A 83 -22.56 4.26 -10.95
N GLY A 84 -22.05 5.17 -11.79
CA GLY A 84 -22.80 6.37 -12.12
C GLY A 84 -21.96 7.42 -12.85
N TYR A 85 -22.62 8.50 -13.27
CA TYR A 85 -21.96 9.61 -13.93
C TYR A 85 -21.48 10.64 -12.93
N ILE A 86 -20.22 11.04 -13.06
CA ILE A 86 -19.64 12.10 -12.24
C ILE A 86 -20.28 13.43 -12.61
N ARG A 87 -21.01 14.01 -11.68
CA ARG A 87 -21.63 15.34 -11.87
C ARG A 87 -20.67 16.46 -11.55
N GLN A 88 -19.97 16.33 -10.44
CA GLN A 88 -19.03 17.33 -9.97
C GLN A 88 -17.89 16.69 -9.20
N SER A 89 -16.66 17.10 -9.51
CA SER A 89 -15.47 16.93 -8.70
C SER A 89 -14.74 18.28 -8.73
N LYS A 90 -14.34 18.79 -7.56
CA LYS A 90 -13.62 20.06 -7.45
C LYS A 90 -12.16 19.85 -7.03
N LEU A 91 -11.81 18.64 -6.60
CA LEU A 91 -10.52 18.35 -6.02
C LEU A 91 -9.50 17.99 -7.10
N LEU A 92 -8.29 18.46 -6.89
CA LEU A 92 -7.11 18.18 -7.69
C LEU A 92 -6.10 17.38 -6.85
N VAL A 93 -5.17 16.75 -7.54
CA VAL A 93 -4.02 16.11 -6.87
C VAL A 93 -3.23 17.18 -6.13
N GLY A 94 -2.96 16.93 -4.85
CA GLY A 94 -2.29 17.85 -3.93
C GLY A 94 -3.23 18.66 -3.03
N ASP A 95 -4.56 18.62 -3.25
CA ASP A 95 -5.50 19.31 -2.37
C ASP A 95 -5.59 18.62 -1.01
N ALA A 96 -5.58 19.41 0.06
CA ALA A 96 -5.84 18.94 1.41
C ALA A 96 -7.34 18.77 1.63
N VAL A 97 -7.73 17.68 2.30
CA VAL A 97 -9.11 17.34 2.63
C VAL A 97 -9.22 16.91 4.08
N SER A 98 -10.32 17.29 4.72
CA SER A 98 -10.67 16.84 6.06
C SER A 98 -11.74 15.75 6.00
N LYS A 99 -11.72 14.86 6.99
CA LYS A 99 -12.75 13.84 7.15
C LYS A 99 -14.16 14.46 7.14
N GLY A 100 -15.00 14.00 6.23
CA GLY A 100 -16.36 14.52 6.04
C GLY A 100 -16.46 15.58 4.95
N ASP A 101 -15.37 16.00 4.31
CA ASP A 101 -15.41 16.91 3.17
C ASP A 101 -16.02 16.25 1.95
N LEU A 102 -16.76 17.01 1.15
CA LEU A 102 -17.38 16.57 -0.07
C LEU A 102 -16.33 16.39 -1.18
N LEU A 103 -16.12 15.16 -1.61
CA LEU A 103 -15.15 14.80 -2.64
C LEU A 103 -15.77 14.88 -4.04
N VAL A 104 -16.86 14.14 -4.24
CA VAL A 104 -17.48 13.96 -5.54
C VAL A 104 -18.98 13.74 -5.41
N THR A 105 -19.71 14.15 -6.43
CA THR A 105 -21.13 13.91 -6.56
C THR A 105 -21.40 13.04 -7.80
N ILE A 106 -22.18 11.97 -7.61
CA ILE A 106 -22.47 10.96 -8.63
C ILE A 106 -23.98 10.89 -8.85
N ASP A 107 -24.38 10.79 -10.12
CA ASP A 107 -25.76 10.59 -10.55
C ASP A 107 -25.98 9.16 -11.05
N HIS A 108 -26.98 8.44 -10.46
CA HIS A 108 -27.42 7.14 -10.95
C HIS A 108 -28.88 6.88 -10.60
N PRO A 109 -29.69 6.30 -11.54
CA PRO A 109 -31.11 6.02 -11.31
C PRO A 109 -31.37 5.07 -10.15
N GLU A 110 -30.44 4.17 -9.83
CA GLU A 110 -30.61 3.20 -8.73
C GLU A 110 -30.78 3.89 -7.38
N TYR A 111 -30.18 5.04 -7.17
CA TYR A 111 -30.35 5.81 -5.94
C TYR A 111 -31.80 6.25 -5.73
N LEU A 112 -32.54 6.57 -6.81
CA LEU A 112 -33.98 6.84 -6.74
C LEU A 112 -34.78 5.58 -6.42
N ASN A 113 -34.42 4.42 -7.01
CA ASN A 113 -35.11 3.17 -6.79
C ASN A 113 -35.04 2.72 -5.34
N ILE A 114 -33.85 2.79 -4.71
CA ILE A 114 -33.67 2.41 -3.31
C ILE A 114 -34.51 3.32 -2.40
N GLN A 115 -34.46 4.64 -2.60
CA GLN A 115 -35.20 5.62 -1.81
C GLN A 115 -36.74 5.42 -1.97
N LYS A 116 -37.21 5.22 -3.19
CA LYS A 116 -38.62 4.93 -3.49
C LYS A 116 -39.08 3.66 -2.80
N ASN A 117 -38.30 2.58 -2.89
CA ASN A 117 -38.65 1.29 -2.28
C ASN A 117 -38.68 1.38 -0.74
N TYR A 118 -37.71 2.11 -0.13
CA TYR A 118 -37.73 2.38 1.30
C TYR A 118 -38.99 3.12 1.74
N LEU A 119 -39.37 4.20 1.04
CA LEU A 119 -40.60 4.95 1.35
C LEU A 119 -41.87 4.11 1.19
N LYS A 120 -41.90 3.24 0.16
CA LYS A 120 -43.00 2.28 -0.05
C LYS A 120 -43.08 1.26 1.10
N ALA A 121 -41.96 0.65 1.46
CA ALA A 121 -41.90 -0.31 2.58
C ALA A 121 -42.30 0.35 3.90
N LYS A 122 -41.84 1.56 4.18
CA LYS A 122 -42.19 2.36 5.36
C LYS A 122 -43.69 2.66 5.45
N ALA A 123 -44.32 3.01 4.31
CA ALA A 123 -45.76 3.26 4.27
C ALA A 123 -46.55 1.96 4.51
N SER A 124 -46.14 0.84 3.89
CA SER A 124 -46.77 -0.46 4.06
C SER A 124 -46.61 -1.02 5.48
N LEU A 125 -45.48 -0.76 6.13
CA LEU A 125 -45.19 -1.24 7.49
C LEU A 125 -46.26 -0.82 8.49
N ASN A 126 -46.70 0.45 8.46
CA ASN A 126 -47.71 0.97 9.39
C ASN A 126 -49.05 0.23 9.24
N SER A 127 -49.47 -0.02 8.00
CA SER A 127 -50.73 -0.75 7.72
C SER A 127 -50.65 -2.22 8.13
N LEU A 128 -49.55 -2.91 7.77
CA LEU A 128 -49.37 -4.33 8.11
C LEU A 128 -49.14 -4.54 9.59
N LYS A 129 -48.51 -3.61 10.28
CA LYS A 129 -48.38 -3.63 11.74
C LYS A 129 -49.74 -3.56 12.42
N ALA A 130 -50.59 -2.60 12.01
CA ALA A 130 -51.94 -2.45 12.56
C ALA A 130 -52.81 -3.70 12.28
N ASP A 131 -52.66 -4.31 11.09
CA ASP A 131 -53.35 -5.56 10.78
C ASP A 131 -52.88 -6.73 11.65
N TYR A 132 -51.57 -6.91 11.80
CA TYR A 132 -51.00 -7.91 12.69
C TYR A 132 -51.48 -7.75 14.15
N GLU A 133 -51.41 -6.53 14.69
CA GLU A 133 -51.88 -6.24 16.07
C GLU A 133 -53.35 -6.56 16.24
N ARG A 134 -54.22 -6.18 15.30
CA ARG A 134 -55.63 -6.52 15.28
C ARG A 134 -55.87 -8.03 15.21
N GLN A 135 -55.18 -8.76 14.30
CA GLN A 135 -55.32 -10.21 14.18
C GLN A 135 -54.80 -10.94 15.42
N ALA A 136 -53.73 -10.42 16.06
CA ALA A 136 -53.21 -10.98 17.30
C ALA A 136 -54.21 -10.84 18.46
N GLU A 137 -54.91 -9.72 18.57
CA GLU A 137 -55.95 -9.47 19.56
C GLU A 137 -57.18 -10.39 19.34
N LEU A 138 -57.69 -10.43 18.10
CA LEU A 138 -58.83 -11.31 17.74
C LEU A 138 -58.48 -12.80 17.92
N HIS A 139 -57.23 -13.20 17.67
CA HIS A 139 -56.78 -14.58 17.87
C HIS A 139 -56.71 -14.94 19.37
N ARG A 140 -56.23 -14.02 20.21
CA ARG A 140 -56.19 -14.19 21.66
C ARG A 140 -57.61 -14.40 22.22
N ASP A 141 -58.59 -13.69 21.66
CA ASP A 141 -60.01 -13.80 22.05
C ASP A 141 -60.72 -14.96 21.34
N SER A 142 -59.97 -15.84 20.63
CA SER A 142 -60.54 -17.01 19.90
C SER A 142 -61.51 -16.66 18.77
N ILE A 143 -61.50 -15.41 18.29
CA ILE A 143 -62.43 -14.93 17.23
C ILE A 143 -61.74 -15.11 15.83
N SER A 144 -60.46 -14.95 15.71
CA SER A 144 -59.73 -15.15 14.45
C SER A 144 -59.04 -16.52 14.38
N SER A 145 -58.98 -17.10 13.17
CA SER A 145 -58.26 -18.36 12.96
C SER A 145 -56.74 -18.19 13.12
N THR A 146 -56.07 -19.25 13.59
CA THR A 146 -54.59 -19.30 13.64
C THR A 146 -53.98 -19.00 12.29
N LYS A 147 -54.62 -19.42 11.18
CA LYS A 147 -54.14 -19.13 9.82
C LYS A 147 -54.06 -17.62 9.55
N ASN A 148 -55.15 -16.88 9.86
CA ASN A 148 -55.20 -15.43 9.61
C ASN A 148 -54.19 -14.69 10.46
N TYR A 149 -54.02 -15.05 11.73
CA TYR A 149 -53.00 -14.52 12.61
C TYR A 149 -51.57 -14.73 12.04
N LEU A 150 -51.24 -15.97 11.63
CA LEU A 150 -49.93 -16.30 11.08
C LEU A 150 -49.65 -15.59 9.74
N MET A 151 -50.67 -15.43 8.89
CA MET A 151 -50.56 -14.67 7.64
C MET A 151 -50.26 -13.19 7.91
N ALA A 152 -50.99 -12.54 8.81
CA ALA A 152 -50.74 -11.15 9.17
C ALA A 152 -49.39 -10.95 9.83
N LYS A 153 -48.99 -11.86 10.72
CA LYS A 153 -47.67 -11.88 11.35
C LYS A 153 -46.55 -11.97 10.31
N SER A 154 -46.65 -12.95 9.41
CA SER A 154 -45.63 -13.14 8.34
C SER A 154 -45.54 -11.94 7.40
N ALA A 155 -46.67 -11.32 7.03
CA ALA A 155 -46.72 -10.13 6.20
C ALA A 155 -45.99 -8.93 6.88
N TYR A 156 -46.25 -8.74 8.18
CA TYR A 156 -45.59 -7.70 8.97
C TYR A 156 -44.09 -7.96 9.11
N GLU A 157 -43.67 -9.20 9.44
CA GLU A 157 -42.26 -9.55 9.60
C GLU A 157 -41.46 -9.39 8.28
N ASN A 158 -42.08 -9.77 7.15
CA ASN A 158 -41.44 -9.63 5.83
C ASN A 158 -41.21 -8.16 5.47
N ILE A 159 -42.21 -7.28 5.62
CA ILE A 159 -42.05 -5.87 5.29
C ILE A 159 -41.10 -5.17 6.26
N LEU A 160 -41.06 -5.59 7.52
CA LEU A 160 -40.11 -5.09 8.50
C LEU A 160 -38.66 -5.44 8.12
N ALA A 161 -38.40 -6.67 7.67
CA ALA A 161 -37.11 -7.12 7.20
C ALA A 161 -36.67 -6.36 5.93
N GLU A 162 -37.60 -6.20 4.97
CA GLU A 162 -37.35 -5.44 3.73
C GLU A 162 -37.00 -3.98 4.04
N MET A 163 -37.78 -3.32 4.91
CA MET A 163 -37.53 -1.94 5.30
C MET A 163 -36.15 -1.78 5.95
N ARG A 164 -35.78 -2.68 6.88
CA ARG A 164 -34.47 -2.66 7.53
C ARG A 164 -33.31 -2.85 6.53
N ASN A 165 -33.47 -3.77 5.59
CA ASN A 165 -32.46 -3.96 4.53
C ASN A 165 -32.26 -2.69 3.70
N LEU A 166 -33.38 -2.07 3.26
CA LEU A 166 -33.31 -0.80 2.50
C LEU A 166 -32.74 0.35 3.34
N GLU A 167 -33.01 0.39 4.64
CA GLU A 167 -32.45 1.37 5.56
C GLU A 167 -30.92 1.24 5.65
N GLU A 168 -30.40 0.02 5.79
CA GLU A 168 -28.96 -0.21 5.80
C GLU A 168 -28.30 0.16 4.44
N GLN A 169 -28.94 -0.14 3.31
CA GLN A 169 -28.46 0.30 2.00
C GLN A 169 -28.38 1.84 1.91
N LEU A 170 -29.39 2.56 2.42
CA LEU A 170 -29.39 4.01 2.43
C LEU A 170 -28.31 4.60 3.34
N LYS A 171 -28.03 3.96 4.49
CA LYS A 171 -26.92 4.36 5.37
C LYS A 171 -25.56 4.23 4.67
N LEU A 172 -25.32 3.14 3.92
CA LEU A 172 -24.10 2.96 3.14
C LEU A 172 -23.94 4.07 2.09
N LEU A 173 -25.04 4.64 1.61
CA LEU A 173 -25.04 5.76 0.66
C LEU A 173 -24.99 7.13 1.34
N ASN A 174 -24.84 7.19 2.67
CA ASN A 174 -24.89 8.41 3.48
C ASN A 174 -26.21 9.19 3.33
N ILE A 175 -27.32 8.48 3.05
CA ILE A 175 -28.66 9.07 2.97
C ILE A 175 -29.35 8.93 4.32
N ASN A 176 -29.73 10.07 4.91
CA ASN A 176 -30.44 10.07 6.17
C ASN A 176 -31.91 9.68 6.00
N THR A 177 -32.28 8.49 6.50
CA THR A 177 -33.62 7.92 6.41
C THR A 177 -34.68 8.68 7.24
N SER A 178 -34.25 9.41 8.29
CA SER A 178 -35.19 10.18 9.13
C SER A 178 -35.75 11.41 8.45
N THR A 179 -34.99 12.01 7.55
CA THR A 179 -35.39 13.20 6.77
C THR A 179 -35.95 12.86 5.40
N LEU A 180 -35.79 11.59 4.97
CA LEU A 180 -36.21 11.16 3.65
C LEU A 180 -37.74 11.12 3.52
N ASN A 181 -38.23 11.82 2.49
CA ASN A 181 -39.64 11.88 2.14
C ASN A 181 -39.83 11.95 0.62
N GLN A 182 -41.06 11.92 0.14
CA GLN A 182 -41.39 11.87 -1.31
C GLN A 182 -40.91 13.12 -2.08
N ASN A 183 -40.67 14.25 -1.40
CA ASN A 183 -40.33 15.53 -2.04
C ASN A 183 -38.80 15.72 -2.16
N ASN A 184 -37.98 14.93 -1.44
CA ASN A 184 -36.53 15.10 -1.39
C ASN A 184 -35.73 13.90 -1.90
N ILE A 185 -36.37 12.99 -2.64
CA ILE A 185 -35.67 11.91 -3.33
C ILE A 185 -34.76 12.48 -4.43
N SER A 186 -33.55 11.93 -4.56
CA SER A 186 -32.54 12.41 -5.50
C SER A 186 -31.80 11.26 -6.18
N ALA A 187 -31.56 11.41 -7.50
CA ALA A 187 -30.64 10.52 -8.23
C ALA A 187 -29.18 10.76 -7.88
N GLN A 188 -28.91 11.83 -7.14
CA GLN A 188 -27.60 12.34 -6.82
C GLN A 188 -27.19 11.94 -5.41
N ILE A 189 -26.00 11.38 -5.27
CA ILE A 189 -25.36 11.17 -3.97
C ILE A 189 -24.02 11.88 -3.90
N SER A 190 -23.65 12.19 -2.67
CA SER A 190 -22.37 12.80 -2.33
C SER A 190 -21.47 11.77 -1.66
N ILE A 191 -20.22 11.69 -2.12
CA ILE A 191 -19.18 10.88 -1.49
C ILE A 191 -18.26 11.81 -0.70
N TYR A 192 -17.99 11.42 0.55
CA TYR A 192 -17.22 12.21 1.51
C TYR A 192 -15.92 11.55 1.86
N ALA A 193 -14.94 12.34 2.30
CA ALA A 193 -13.64 11.88 2.77
C ALA A 193 -13.79 11.02 4.05
N PRO A 194 -13.26 9.79 4.08
CA PRO A 194 -13.28 8.95 5.28
C PRO A 194 -12.18 9.29 6.29
N ILE A 195 -11.09 9.92 5.84
CA ILE A 195 -9.92 10.32 6.62
C ILE A 195 -9.52 11.75 6.29
N ASP A 196 -8.74 12.37 7.16
CA ASP A 196 -7.99 13.60 6.86
C ASP A 196 -6.78 13.24 5.99
N GLY A 197 -6.33 14.17 5.14
CA GLY A 197 -5.14 13.94 4.33
C GLY A 197 -5.07 14.78 3.07
N VAL A 198 -4.28 14.30 2.10
CA VAL A 198 -4.05 14.95 0.81
C VAL A 198 -4.46 14.01 -0.32
N VAL A 199 -5.08 14.57 -1.35
CA VAL A 199 -5.46 13.82 -2.56
C VAL A 199 -4.20 13.44 -3.34
N SER A 200 -3.88 12.14 -3.41
CA SER A 200 -2.71 11.63 -4.12
C SER A 200 -3.00 11.31 -5.58
N MET A 201 -4.24 10.90 -5.87
CA MET A 201 -4.66 10.49 -7.22
C MET A 201 -6.11 10.84 -7.48
N VAL A 202 -6.41 11.30 -8.71
CA VAL A 202 -7.76 11.55 -9.21
C VAL A 202 -7.91 10.89 -10.57
N ASN A 203 -8.79 9.87 -10.67
CA ASN A 203 -8.98 9.07 -11.88
C ASN A 203 -10.28 9.39 -12.62
N ILE A 204 -10.86 10.52 -12.37
CA ILE A 204 -12.17 10.89 -12.91
C ILE A 204 -12.15 12.27 -13.55
N SER A 205 -13.09 12.45 -14.49
CA SER A 205 -13.44 13.75 -15.05
C SER A 205 -14.95 13.95 -14.98
N LYS A 206 -15.39 15.20 -14.98
CA LYS A 206 -16.82 15.53 -15.03
C LYS A 206 -17.49 14.89 -16.24
N GLY A 207 -18.61 14.21 -16.03
CA GLY A 207 -19.36 13.51 -17.07
C GLY A 207 -18.87 12.08 -17.37
N THR A 208 -17.77 11.62 -16.76
CA THR A 208 -17.30 10.23 -16.89
C THR A 208 -18.20 9.28 -16.11
N TYR A 209 -18.49 8.12 -16.69
CA TYR A 209 -19.14 7.03 -15.98
C TYR A 209 -18.11 6.23 -15.18
N VAL A 210 -18.33 6.06 -13.89
CA VAL A 210 -17.49 5.23 -13.00
C VAL A 210 -18.21 3.94 -12.67
N GLN A 211 -17.44 2.85 -12.61
CA GLN A 211 -17.92 1.54 -12.16
C GLN A 211 -17.57 1.34 -10.68
N PRO A 212 -18.30 0.52 -9.93
CA PRO A 212 -18.05 0.26 -8.52
C PRO A 212 -16.63 -0.27 -8.21
N THR A 213 -16.02 -0.96 -9.17
CA THR A 213 -14.68 -1.55 -9.03
C THR A 213 -13.54 -0.55 -9.25
N ASN A 214 -13.83 0.59 -9.88
CA ASN A 214 -12.79 1.55 -10.24
C ASN A 214 -12.64 2.60 -9.14
N PRO A 215 -11.40 2.83 -8.66
CA PRO A 215 -11.14 3.91 -7.71
C PRO A 215 -11.36 5.27 -8.38
N ILE A 216 -12.11 6.13 -7.71
CA ILE A 216 -12.42 7.50 -8.10
C ILE A 216 -11.23 8.40 -7.80
N MET A 217 -10.74 8.29 -6.58
CA MET A 217 -9.56 9.02 -6.09
C MET A 217 -8.92 8.28 -4.91
N GLU A 218 -7.72 8.69 -4.57
CA GLU A 218 -6.99 8.21 -3.40
C GLU A 218 -6.64 9.39 -2.49
N ILE A 219 -6.82 9.20 -1.20
CA ILE A 219 -6.42 10.15 -0.15
C ILE A 219 -5.35 9.47 0.68
N ILE A 220 -4.28 10.18 0.98
CA ILE A 220 -3.19 9.73 1.84
C ILE A 220 -3.08 10.64 3.07
N ASP A 221 -2.87 10.02 4.22
CA ASP A 221 -2.50 10.74 5.42
C ASP A 221 -1.00 11.07 5.37
N SER A 222 -0.69 12.34 5.14
CA SER A 222 0.69 12.83 4.99
C SER A 222 1.41 12.99 6.33
N ASP A 223 0.70 13.01 7.44
CA ASP A 223 1.27 13.23 8.77
C ASP A 223 1.89 11.95 9.36
N HIS A 224 1.59 10.79 8.74
CA HIS A 224 2.05 9.46 9.18
C HIS A 224 2.77 8.69 8.06
N MET A 225 3.67 9.36 7.32
CA MET A 225 4.53 8.73 6.31
C MET A 225 5.73 8.02 6.93
#